data_58185c9b53ad3583dec7e58ff6c27f8a
#
_entry.id   58185c9b53ad3583dec7e58ff6c27f8a
#
_cell.length_a   1.000
_cell.length_b   1.000
_cell.length_c   1.000
_cell.angle_alpha   90.00
_cell.angle_beta   90.00
_cell.angle_gamma   90.00
#
_symmetry.space_group_name_H-M   'P 1'
#
loop_
_entity.id
_entity.type
_entity.pdbx_description
1 polymer ?
#
loop_
_entity_poly.entity_id
_entity_poly.type
_entity_poly.pdbx_seq_one_letter_code
_entity_poly.pdbx_strand_id
1 'polypeptide(L)'
;MRSEIVERMRGIYVIVDPEHTNNRNVIEVAEAAFNGGAATVQLRDKISSKRTIVETATEIQKLANDAGSLFIMNDHADIARIVASDGLHVGQKDISVE
;
A
#
# COMPACT_ATOMS: atom_id res chain seq x y z
N MET A 1 -8.12 -17.60 -7.12
CA MET A 1 -7.72 -16.48 -6.25
C MET A 1 -6.20 -16.23 -6.26
N ARG A 2 -5.39 -17.25 -6.01
CA ARG A 2 -3.93 -17.07 -5.97
C ARG A 2 -3.34 -16.70 -7.33
N SER A 3 -3.79 -17.34 -8.40
CA SER A 3 -3.34 -17.00 -9.76
C SER A 3 -3.76 -15.60 -10.18
N GLU A 4 -4.96 -15.19 -9.76
CA GLU A 4 -5.47 -13.84 -10.03
C GLU A 4 -4.63 -12.77 -9.35
N ILE A 5 -4.21 -13.00 -8.09
CA ILE A 5 -3.34 -12.09 -7.37
C ILE A 5 -1.98 -11.97 -8.05
N VAL A 6 -1.42 -13.09 -8.47
CA VAL A 6 -0.13 -13.11 -9.18
C VAL A 6 -0.19 -12.30 -10.48
N GLU A 7 -1.27 -12.44 -11.24
CA GLU A 7 -1.45 -11.68 -12.48
C GLU A 7 -1.54 -10.17 -12.22
N ARG A 8 -2.29 -9.76 -11.20
CA ARG A 8 -2.37 -8.34 -10.83
C ARG A 8 -1.01 -7.78 -10.46
N MET A 9 -0.18 -8.56 -9.75
CA MET A 9 1.14 -8.11 -9.33
C MET A 9 2.15 -8.00 -10.46
N ARG A 10 1.84 -8.50 -11.65
CA ARG A 10 2.71 -8.36 -12.82
C ARG A 10 2.63 -7.00 -13.49
N GLY A 11 1.62 -6.20 -13.15
CA GLY A 11 1.47 -4.85 -13.69
C GLY A 11 2.40 -3.85 -13.02
N ILE A 12 2.12 -2.57 -13.22
CA ILE A 12 2.90 -1.50 -12.64
C ILE A 12 2.79 -1.54 -11.12
N TYR A 13 3.94 -1.50 -10.47
CA TYR A 13 4.07 -1.52 -9.01
C TYR A 13 4.58 -0.16 -8.57
N VAL A 14 3.82 0.56 -7.76
CA VAL A 14 4.17 1.91 -7.30
C VAL A 14 4.35 1.92 -5.79
N ILE A 15 5.47 2.45 -5.32
CA ILE A 15 5.71 2.67 -3.89
C ILE A 15 5.42 4.14 -3.58
N VAL A 16 4.52 4.39 -2.64
CA VAL A 16 4.17 5.72 -2.17
C VAL A 16 4.80 5.93 -0.80
N ASP A 17 5.62 6.95 -0.68
CA ASP A 17 6.39 7.25 0.52
C ASP A 17 6.31 8.75 0.80
N PRO A 18 5.82 9.18 1.98
CA PRO A 18 5.69 10.61 2.30
C PRO A 18 6.97 11.42 2.14
N GLU A 19 8.13 10.80 2.32
CA GLU A 19 9.42 11.46 2.17
C GLU A 19 9.80 11.75 0.71
N HIS A 20 9.07 11.15 -0.24
CA HIS A 20 9.41 11.21 -1.66
C HIS A 20 8.25 11.71 -2.53
N THR A 21 7.25 12.37 -1.94
CA THR A 21 6.09 12.86 -2.69
C THR A 21 6.18 14.36 -3.03
N ASN A 22 7.29 15.02 -2.74
CA ASN A 22 7.46 16.47 -2.98
C ASN A 22 6.32 17.30 -2.35
N ASN A 23 5.98 16.99 -1.09
CA ASN A 23 4.91 17.64 -0.34
C ASN A 23 3.50 17.36 -0.85
N ARG A 24 3.34 16.45 -1.80
CA ARG A 24 2.00 16.04 -2.24
C ARG A 24 1.41 15.07 -1.22
N ASN A 25 0.10 15.10 -1.08
CA ASN A 25 -0.63 14.18 -0.22
C ASN A 25 -0.48 12.75 -0.74
N VAL A 26 -0.11 11.81 0.14
CA VAL A 26 0.12 10.42 -0.27
C VAL A 26 -1.13 9.75 -0.83
N ILE A 27 -2.32 10.12 -0.34
CA ILE A 27 -3.58 9.58 -0.84
C ILE A 27 -3.80 10.05 -2.28
N GLU A 28 -3.54 11.32 -2.57
CA GLU A 28 -3.64 11.85 -3.93
C GLU A 28 -2.65 11.17 -4.88
N VAL A 29 -1.43 10.91 -4.40
CA VAL A 29 -0.42 10.21 -5.21
C VAL A 29 -0.87 8.78 -5.49
N ALA A 30 -1.41 8.08 -4.49
CA ALA A 30 -1.93 6.73 -4.67
C ALA A 30 -3.10 6.71 -5.66
N GLU A 31 -4.03 7.67 -5.53
CA GLU A 31 -5.15 7.79 -6.45
C GLU A 31 -4.68 8.01 -7.88
N ALA A 32 -3.73 8.91 -8.07
CA ALA A 32 -3.14 9.15 -9.40
C ALA A 32 -2.48 7.90 -9.96
N ALA A 33 -1.79 7.13 -9.12
CA ALA A 33 -1.18 5.88 -9.54
C ALA A 33 -2.22 4.87 -10.01
N PHE A 34 -3.31 4.67 -9.26
CA PHE A 34 -4.39 3.78 -9.67
C PHE A 34 -5.07 4.25 -10.95
N ASN A 35 -5.33 5.55 -11.07
CA ASN A 35 -5.93 6.13 -12.29
C ASN A 35 -5.02 5.97 -13.50
N GLY A 36 -3.72 5.93 -13.28
CA GLY A 36 -2.73 5.70 -14.32
C GLY A 36 -2.52 4.23 -14.67
N GLY A 37 -3.22 3.32 -14.01
CA GLY A 37 -3.17 1.90 -14.32
C GLY A 37 -2.25 1.06 -13.43
N ALA A 38 -1.85 1.57 -12.27
CA ALA A 38 -1.04 0.77 -11.35
C ALA A 38 -1.82 -0.48 -10.89
N ALA A 39 -1.20 -1.63 -11.01
CA ALA A 39 -1.79 -2.89 -10.53
C ALA A 39 -1.63 -3.02 -9.02
N THR A 40 -0.58 -2.45 -8.46
CA THR A 40 -0.26 -2.55 -7.04
C THR A 40 0.31 -1.23 -6.54
N VAL A 41 -0.16 -0.78 -5.38
CA VAL A 41 0.43 0.34 -4.65
C VAL A 41 0.88 -0.16 -3.29
N GLN A 42 2.12 0.17 -2.92
CA GLN A 42 2.65 -0.09 -1.59
C GLN A 42 2.79 1.23 -0.84
N LEU A 43 2.29 1.27 0.38
CA LEU A 43 2.53 2.41 1.28
C LEU A 43 3.76 2.11 2.14
N ARG A 44 4.76 2.99 2.02
CA ARG A 44 5.97 2.96 2.83
C ARG A 44 6.06 4.26 3.59
N ASP A 45 5.67 4.25 4.85
CA ASP A 45 5.66 5.44 5.71
C ASP A 45 6.50 5.19 6.95
N LYS A 46 7.66 5.83 7.02
CA LYS A 46 8.61 5.70 8.12
C LYS A 46 8.58 6.89 9.08
N ILE A 47 7.75 7.89 8.79
CA ILE A 47 7.77 9.16 9.54
C ILE A 47 6.47 9.49 10.25
N SER A 48 5.34 9.02 9.78
CA SER A 48 4.05 9.35 10.38
C SER A 48 3.77 8.50 11.63
N SER A 49 2.86 8.99 12.48
CA SER A 49 2.37 8.20 13.60
C SER A 49 1.59 6.99 13.09
N LYS A 50 1.49 5.96 13.92
CA LYS A 50 0.69 4.77 13.55
C LYS A 50 -0.76 5.12 13.25
N ARG A 51 -1.34 6.07 14.01
CA ARG A 51 -2.70 6.52 13.77
C ARG A 51 -2.86 7.11 12.37
N THR A 52 -1.94 7.98 11.98
CA THR A 52 -1.95 8.57 10.63
C THR A 52 -1.78 7.50 9.56
N ILE A 53 -0.88 6.54 9.79
CA ILE A 53 -0.66 5.45 8.83
C ILE A 53 -1.93 4.61 8.67
N VAL A 54 -2.65 4.30 9.76
CA VAL A 54 -3.91 3.56 9.69
C VAL A 54 -4.94 4.33 8.86
N GLU A 55 -5.08 5.62 9.10
CA GLU A 55 -6.03 6.45 8.36
C GLU A 55 -5.69 6.48 6.87
N THR A 56 -4.42 6.70 6.55
CA THR A 56 -3.92 6.73 5.17
C THR A 56 -4.10 5.37 4.49
N ALA A 57 -3.70 4.30 5.16
CA ALA A 57 -3.80 2.94 4.61
C ALA A 57 -5.25 2.54 4.36
N THR A 58 -6.17 2.93 5.25
CA THR A 58 -7.59 2.66 5.07
C THR A 58 -8.12 3.32 3.79
N GLU A 59 -7.76 4.57 3.55
CA GLU A 59 -8.18 5.28 2.34
C GLU A 59 -7.57 4.68 1.08
N ILE A 60 -6.29 4.32 1.13
CA ILE A 60 -5.63 3.72 -0.03
C ILE A 60 -6.22 2.35 -0.34
N GLN A 61 -6.57 1.56 0.69
CA GLN A 61 -7.21 0.26 0.47
C GLN A 61 -8.57 0.42 -0.23
N LYS A 62 -9.34 1.44 0.14
CA LYS A 62 -10.62 1.73 -0.54
C LYS A 62 -10.38 2.07 -2.02
N LEU A 63 -9.38 2.90 -2.30
CA LEU A 63 -9.04 3.27 -3.67
C LEU A 63 -8.60 2.04 -4.47
N ALA A 64 -7.81 1.16 -3.86
CA ALA A 64 -7.38 -0.07 -4.51
C ALA A 64 -8.58 -0.97 -4.83
N ASN A 65 -9.51 -1.14 -3.90
CA ASN A 65 -10.70 -1.94 -4.11
C ASN A 65 -11.54 -1.39 -5.27
N ASP A 66 -11.73 -0.07 -5.31
CA ASP A 66 -12.51 0.58 -6.36
C ASP A 66 -11.84 0.45 -7.73
N ALA A 67 -10.52 0.45 -7.76
CA ALA A 67 -9.76 0.32 -9.01
C ALA A 67 -9.54 -1.14 -9.44
N GLY A 68 -9.92 -2.10 -8.62
CA GLY A 68 -9.62 -3.51 -8.88
C GLY A 68 -8.14 -3.82 -8.78
N SER A 69 -7.41 -3.05 -7.98
CA SER A 69 -5.96 -3.15 -7.81
C SER A 69 -5.62 -3.67 -6.41
N LEU A 70 -4.33 -3.84 -6.14
CA LEU A 70 -3.85 -4.35 -4.86
C LEU A 70 -3.20 -3.26 -4.03
N PHE A 71 -3.34 -3.36 -2.72
CA PHE A 71 -2.65 -2.51 -1.77
C PHE A 71 -1.75 -3.37 -0.87
N ILE A 72 -0.50 -2.94 -0.69
CA ILE A 72 0.47 -3.62 0.16
C ILE A 72 0.97 -2.65 1.22
N MET A 73 0.98 -3.12 2.47
CA MET A 73 1.50 -2.35 3.60
C MET A 73 2.97 -2.69 3.84
N ASN A 74 3.82 -1.66 3.98
CA ASN A 74 5.25 -1.86 4.26
C ASN A 74 5.51 -1.82 5.77
N ASP A 75 6.14 -2.87 6.30
CA ASP A 75 6.72 -2.94 7.65
C ASP A 75 5.75 -2.84 8.86
N HIS A 76 4.45 -2.71 8.66
CA HIS A 76 3.49 -2.56 9.76
C HIS A 76 2.47 -3.69 9.74
N ALA A 77 2.85 -4.86 10.27
CA ALA A 77 2.00 -6.04 10.26
C ALA A 77 0.68 -5.82 10.99
N ASP A 78 0.71 -5.10 12.11
CA ASP A 78 -0.48 -4.76 12.88
C ASP A 78 -1.46 -3.90 12.06
N ILE A 79 -0.93 -2.92 11.34
CA ILE A 79 -1.73 -2.03 10.50
C ILE A 79 -2.29 -2.80 9.30
N ALA A 80 -1.48 -3.66 8.69
CA ALA A 80 -1.92 -4.48 7.56
C ALA A 80 -3.14 -5.33 7.95
N ARG A 81 -3.18 -5.87 9.16
CA ARG A 81 -4.32 -6.64 9.66
C ARG A 81 -5.54 -5.76 9.91
N ILE A 82 -5.34 -4.59 10.51
CA ILE A 82 -6.43 -3.66 10.83
C ILE A 82 -7.16 -3.20 9.55
N VAL A 83 -6.41 -2.85 8.53
CA VAL A 83 -6.98 -2.35 7.27
C VAL A 83 -7.28 -3.44 6.25
N ALA A 84 -6.98 -4.70 6.58
CA ALA A 84 -7.15 -5.84 5.69
C ALA A 84 -6.47 -5.62 4.33
N SER A 85 -5.21 -5.17 4.37
CA SER A 85 -4.45 -4.94 3.14
C SER A 85 -4.26 -6.25 2.37
N ASP A 86 -4.07 -6.13 1.06
CA ASP A 86 -3.91 -7.30 0.18
C ASP A 86 -2.58 -8.02 0.38
N GLY A 87 -1.61 -7.34 0.99
CA GLY A 87 -0.32 -7.95 1.28
C GLY A 87 0.48 -7.12 2.26
N LEU A 88 1.60 -7.69 2.69
CA LEU A 88 2.52 -7.07 3.63
C LEU A 88 3.95 -7.28 3.15
N HIS A 89 4.70 -6.19 3.10
CA HIS A 89 6.14 -6.23 2.83
C HIS A 89 6.89 -5.89 4.10
N VAL A 90 7.80 -6.74 4.53
CA VAL A 90 8.61 -6.51 5.73
C VAL A 90 10.10 -6.52 5.38
N GLY A 91 10.85 -5.67 6.08
CA GLY A 91 12.29 -5.64 5.96
C GLY A 91 12.94 -6.82 6.70
N GLN A 92 14.23 -7.02 6.47
CA GLN A 92 14.96 -8.13 7.08
C GLN A 92 15.07 -8.05 8.60
N LYS A 93 14.94 -6.86 9.14
CA LYS A 93 15.05 -6.64 10.60
C LYS A 93 13.68 -6.63 11.29
N ASP A 94 12.63 -6.80 10.55
CA ASP A 94 11.28 -6.72 11.06
C ASP A 94 10.74 -8.09 11.43
N ILE A 95 9.46 -8.15 11.75
CA ILE A 95 8.82 -9.37 12.20
C ILE A 95 8.91 -10.45 11.14
N SER A 96 9.26 -11.66 11.55
CA SER A 96 9.19 -12.81 10.67
C SER A 96 7.73 -13.14 10.38
N VAL A 97 7.37 -13.20 9.11
CA VAL A 97 6.03 -13.56 8.67
C VAL A 97 6.05 -14.98 8.15
N GLU A 98 5.33 -15.85 8.82
CA GLU A 98 5.21 -17.25 8.43
C GLU A 98 3.77 -17.61 8.13
#